data_78bc5af1ecd453a1af54989f1ea6699c
#
_entry.id   78bc5af1ecd453a1af54989f1ea6699c
#
_cell.length_a   1.000
_cell.length_b   1.000
_cell.length_c   1.000
_cell.angle_alpha   90.00
_cell.angle_beta   90.00
_cell.angle_gamma   90.00
#
_symmetry.space_group_name_H-M   'P 1'
#
loop_
_entity.id
_entity.type
_entity.pdbx_description
1 polymer ?
#
loop_
_entity_poly.entity_id
_entity_poly.type
_entity_poly.pdbx_seq_one_letter_code
_entity_poly.pdbx_strand_id
1 'polypeptide(L)'
;NEEQINNMKMLAEKIFEPLRLWVGGPIKITSMFRSEELNKALGGASSSQHCKGMAMDIDDVYGHKTNAEMFDWICSHCNFDQIIWEFGDDKNPAWVHVSYQSVEKNRNRKLLAEKEFGKTVYKIIK
;
A
#
# COMPACT_ATOMS: atom_id res chain seq x y z
N ASN A 1 -18.76 -2.62 5.94
CA ASN A 1 -19.82 -3.46 5.38
C ASN A 1 -19.19 -4.74 4.79
N GLU A 2 -20.01 -5.61 4.27
CA GLU A 2 -19.58 -6.90 3.75
C GLU A 2 -18.62 -6.76 2.57
N GLU A 3 -18.85 -5.82 1.67
CA GLU A 3 -17.96 -5.54 0.55
C GLU A 3 -16.58 -5.11 1.01
N GLN A 4 -16.51 -4.23 1.99
CA GLN A 4 -15.25 -3.75 2.55
C GLN A 4 -14.49 -4.88 3.23
N ILE A 5 -15.18 -5.75 3.96
CA ILE A 5 -14.57 -6.92 4.60
C ILE A 5 -13.99 -7.87 3.56
N ASN A 6 -14.74 -8.13 2.48
CA ASN A 6 -14.27 -8.99 1.40
C ASN A 6 -13.04 -8.40 0.71
N ASN A 7 -13.02 -7.08 0.48
CA ASN A 7 -11.88 -6.40 -0.10
C ASN A 7 -10.63 -6.54 0.78
N MET A 8 -10.77 -6.38 2.10
CA MET A 8 -9.67 -6.55 3.04
C MET A 8 -9.16 -7.99 3.06
N LYS A 9 -10.04 -8.98 2.95
CA LYS A 9 -9.64 -10.39 2.86
C LYS A 9 -8.83 -10.66 1.60
N MET A 10 -9.25 -10.12 0.47
CA MET A 10 -8.53 -10.30 -0.79
C MET A 10 -7.15 -9.66 -0.73
N LEU A 11 -7.06 -8.45 -0.18
CA LEU A 11 -5.79 -7.76 0.00
C LEU A 11 -4.85 -8.58 0.89
N ALA A 12 -5.36 -9.13 1.99
CA ALA A 12 -4.58 -9.96 2.89
C ALA A 12 -4.10 -11.25 2.20
N GLU A 13 -4.99 -11.98 1.55
CA GLU A 13 -4.66 -13.26 0.93
C GLU A 13 -3.73 -13.13 -0.28
N LYS A 14 -3.92 -12.08 -1.10
CA LYS A 14 -3.19 -11.94 -2.37
C LYS A 14 -1.87 -11.20 -2.21
N ILE A 15 -1.73 -10.35 -1.23
CA ILE A 15 -0.52 -9.54 -1.04
C ILE A 15 0.09 -9.72 0.34
N PHE A 16 -0.65 -9.44 1.40
CA PHE A 16 -0.07 -9.36 2.75
C PHE A 16 0.47 -10.70 3.25
N GLU A 17 -0.31 -11.76 3.17
CA GLU A 17 0.12 -13.08 3.66
C GLU A 17 1.33 -13.63 2.92
N PRO A 18 1.38 -13.59 1.56
CA PRO A 18 2.59 -13.99 0.85
C PRO A 18 3.81 -13.14 1.21
N LEU A 19 3.62 -11.82 1.36
CA LEU A 19 4.70 -10.91 1.74
C LEU A 19 5.22 -11.26 3.13
N ARG A 20 4.32 -11.46 4.09
CA ARG A 20 4.69 -11.78 5.47
C ARG A 20 5.49 -13.08 5.56
N LEU A 21 5.12 -14.08 4.79
CA LEU A 21 5.86 -15.35 4.73
C LEU A 21 7.29 -15.13 4.22
N TRP A 22 7.44 -14.33 3.18
CA TRP A 22 8.75 -14.00 2.63
C TRP A 22 9.59 -13.17 3.62
N VAL A 23 8.98 -12.19 4.28
CA VAL A 23 9.66 -11.34 5.27
C VAL A 23 10.18 -12.17 6.44
N GLY A 24 9.45 -13.19 6.85
CA GLY A 24 9.84 -14.10 7.92
C GLY A 24 9.59 -13.54 9.32
N GLY A 25 8.78 -12.50 9.45
CA GLY A 25 8.45 -11.89 10.73
C GLY A 25 7.34 -10.87 10.59
N PRO A 26 6.96 -10.21 11.69
CA PRO A 26 5.85 -9.27 11.67
C PRO A 26 6.18 -8.03 10.83
N ILE A 27 5.12 -7.49 10.21
CA ILE A 27 5.14 -6.24 9.44
C ILE A 27 4.07 -5.35 10.07
N LYS A 28 4.38 -4.09 10.29
CA LYS A 28 3.40 -3.14 10.81
C LYS A 28 2.47 -2.67 9.70
N ILE A 29 1.17 -2.83 9.89
CA ILE A 29 0.16 -2.20 9.05
C ILE A 29 -0.21 -0.89 9.74
N THR A 30 0.15 0.23 9.13
CA THR A 30 -0.12 1.55 9.69
C THR A 30 -1.53 2.04 9.33
N SER A 31 -2.06 1.55 8.22
CA SER A 31 -3.42 1.86 7.79
C SER A 31 -3.89 0.77 6.84
N MET A 32 -5.11 0.29 7.01
CA MET A 32 -5.72 -0.67 6.09
C MET A 32 -7.09 -0.19 5.65
N PHE A 33 -8.05 -0.15 6.57
CA PHE A 33 -9.37 0.37 6.32
C PHE A 33 -9.54 1.72 7.03
N ARG A 34 -10.12 2.70 6.34
CA ARG A 34 -10.52 3.96 6.95
C ARG A 34 -11.98 4.22 6.64
N SER A 35 -12.76 4.65 7.66
CA SER A 35 -14.10 5.14 7.43
C SER A 35 -14.01 6.45 6.63
N GLU A 36 -15.10 6.82 5.96
CA GLU A 36 -15.14 8.08 5.22
C GLU A 36 -14.88 9.27 6.13
N GLU A 37 -15.42 9.25 7.34
CA GLU A 37 -15.22 10.30 8.32
C GLU A 37 -13.75 10.45 8.71
N LEU A 38 -13.08 9.35 9.04
CA LEU A 38 -11.67 9.37 9.40
C LEU A 38 -10.80 9.80 8.23
N ASN A 39 -11.08 9.29 7.04
CA ASN A 39 -10.35 9.65 5.83
C ASN A 39 -10.42 11.14 5.56
N LYS A 40 -11.60 11.73 5.70
CA LYS A 40 -11.82 13.18 5.54
C LYS A 40 -11.07 13.98 6.60
N ALA A 41 -11.11 13.53 7.85
CA ALA A 41 -10.40 14.19 8.96
C ALA A 41 -8.88 14.16 8.75
N LEU A 42 -8.35 13.12 8.11
CA LEU A 42 -6.93 12.98 7.79
C LEU A 42 -6.54 13.66 6.47
N GLY A 43 -7.49 14.32 5.80
CA GLY A 43 -7.25 14.99 4.52
C GLY A 43 -7.16 14.06 3.33
N GLY A 44 -7.64 12.82 3.45
CA GLY A 44 -7.64 11.86 2.35
C GLY A 44 -8.75 12.16 1.33
N ALA A 45 -8.56 11.64 0.11
CA ALA A 45 -9.57 11.76 -0.94
C ALA A 45 -10.82 10.95 -0.60
N SER A 46 -12.01 11.47 -0.93
CA SER A 46 -13.28 10.78 -0.70
C SER A 46 -13.39 9.45 -1.48
N SER A 47 -12.63 9.32 -2.56
CA SER A 47 -12.58 8.10 -3.38
C SER A 47 -11.42 7.18 -3.01
N SER A 48 -10.79 7.36 -1.84
CA SER A 48 -9.63 6.58 -1.41
C SER A 48 -9.96 5.08 -1.35
N GLN A 49 -9.03 4.26 -1.84
CA GLN A 49 -9.13 2.80 -1.76
C GLN A 49 -9.08 2.29 -0.33
N HIS A 50 -8.49 3.05 0.61
CA HIS A 50 -8.53 2.72 2.05
C HIS A 50 -9.97 2.68 2.57
N CYS A 51 -10.84 3.60 2.12
CA CYS A 51 -12.25 3.62 2.53
C CYS A 51 -13.04 2.40 2.03
N LYS A 52 -12.55 1.76 0.96
CA LYS A 52 -13.18 0.57 0.37
C LYS A 52 -12.57 -0.73 0.88
N GLY A 53 -11.55 -0.65 1.75
CA GLY A 53 -10.83 -1.83 2.22
C GLY A 53 -9.90 -2.44 1.16
N MET A 54 -9.54 -1.68 0.13
CA MET A 54 -8.73 -2.17 -0.99
C MET A 54 -7.25 -1.82 -0.88
N ALA A 55 -6.85 -1.04 0.12
CA ALA A 55 -5.48 -0.57 0.24
C ALA A 55 -4.96 -0.69 1.67
N MET A 56 -3.65 -0.87 1.79
CA MET A 56 -2.96 -0.85 3.08
C MET A 56 -1.66 -0.08 2.96
N ASP A 57 -1.27 0.54 4.08
CA ASP A 57 0.06 1.12 4.25
C ASP A 57 0.84 0.22 5.19
N ILE A 58 2.01 -0.21 4.78
CA ILE A 58 2.88 -1.08 5.57
C ILE A 58 4.22 -0.42 5.81
N ASP A 59 4.83 -0.73 6.93
CA ASP A 59 6.12 -0.18 7.32
C ASP A 59 6.93 -1.22 8.09
N ASP A 60 8.20 -1.34 7.74
CA ASP A 60 9.11 -2.21 8.46
C ASP A 60 9.65 -1.48 9.68
N VAL A 61 9.03 -1.72 10.83
CA VAL A 61 9.49 -1.18 12.11
C VAL A 61 10.21 -2.24 12.96
N TYR A 62 10.24 -3.49 12.48
CA TYR A 62 10.80 -4.62 13.22
C TYR A 62 12.16 -5.09 12.69
N GLY A 63 12.64 -4.52 11.59
CA GLY A 63 13.98 -4.75 11.08
C GLY A 63 14.22 -6.05 10.32
N HIS A 64 13.16 -6.71 9.83
CA HIS A 64 13.31 -7.97 9.08
C HIS A 64 13.69 -7.76 7.62
N LYS A 65 12.99 -6.85 6.94
CA LYS A 65 13.25 -6.44 5.56
C LYS A 65 12.99 -4.94 5.46
N THR A 66 13.75 -4.24 4.64
CA THR A 66 13.52 -2.81 4.45
C THR A 66 12.21 -2.57 3.67
N ASN A 67 11.69 -1.35 3.76
CA ASN A 67 10.53 -0.96 2.96
C ASN A 67 10.82 -1.09 1.45
N ALA A 68 12.03 -0.74 1.03
CA ALA A 68 12.46 -0.90 -0.36
C ALA A 68 12.45 -2.36 -0.80
N GLU A 69 12.94 -3.26 0.06
CA GLU A 69 12.92 -4.69 -0.22
C GLU A 69 11.49 -5.23 -0.33
N MET A 70 10.59 -4.80 0.56
CA MET A 70 9.18 -5.18 0.49
C MET A 70 8.51 -4.65 -0.78
N PHE A 71 8.79 -3.40 -1.15
CA PHE A 71 8.29 -2.81 -2.39
C PHE A 71 8.72 -3.64 -3.61
N ASP A 72 10.00 -3.93 -3.72
CA ASP A 72 10.55 -4.69 -4.85
C ASP A 72 9.98 -6.11 -4.92
N TRP A 73 9.83 -6.75 -3.76
CA TRP A 73 9.28 -8.11 -3.70
C TRP A 73 7.83 -8.14 -4.19
N ILE A 74 7.01 -7.18 -3.74
CA ILE A 74 5.60 -7.08 -4.18
C ILE A 74 5.54 -6.85 -5.69
N CYS A 75 6.37 -5.95 -6.22
CA CYS A 75 6.42 -5.67 -7.66
C CYS A 75 6.75 -6.92 -8.48
N SER A 76 7.61 -7.79 -7.95
CA SER A 76 8.10 -8.97 -8.67
C SER A 76 7.21 -10.20 -8.51
N HIS A 77 6.48 -10.31 -7.41
CA HIS A 77 5.78 -11.56 -7.04
C HIS A 77 4.27 -11.44 -6.92
N CYS A 78 3.74 -10.22 -6.83
CA CYS A 78 2.31 -10.02 -6.60
C CYS A 78 1.65 -9.31 -7.78
N ASN A 79 0.36 -9.58 -7.96
CA ASN A 79 -0.51 -8.79 -8.78
C ASN A 79 -1.17 -7.74 -7.88
N PHE A 80 -1.16 -6.49 -8.29
CA PHE A 80 -1.68 -5.38 -7.46
C PHE A 80 -2.28 -4.30 -8.34
N ASP A 81 -3.09 -3.43 -7.76
CA ASP A 81 -3.65 -2.29 -8.48
C ASP A 81 -2.65 -1.14 -8.55
N GLN A 82 -2.23 -0.64 -7.39
CA GLN A 82 -1.19 0.38 -7.30
C GLN A 82 -0.25 0.04 -6.15
N ILE A 83 1.02 0.34 -6.33
CA ILE A 83 2.00 0.33 -5.25
C ILE A 83 2.72 1.67 -5.27
N ILE A 84 2.89 2.29 -4.10
CA ILE A 84 3.46 3.63 -3.99
C ILE A 84 4.65 3.60 -3.04
N TRP A 85 5.77 4.08 -3.55
CA TRP A 85 6.96 4.38 -2.77
C TRP A 85 6.71 5.74 -2.11
N GLU A 86 6.31 5.71 -0.84
CA GLU A 86 5.82 6.90 -0.15
C GLU A 86 6.98 7.63 0.53
N PHE A 87 7.38 8.76 -0.05
CA PHE A 87 8.39 9.66 0.51
C PHE A 87 9.73 8.96 0.80
N GLY A 88 10.39 9.31 1.91
CA GLY A 88 11.71 8.76 2.20
C GLY A 88 12.77 9.32 1.27
N ASP A 89 13.64 8.45 0.77
CA ASP A 89 14.67 8.81 -0.19
C ASP A 89 14.74 7.79 -1.34
N ASP A 90 15.74 7.89 -2.20
CA ASP A 90 15.88 7.00 -3.35
C ASP A 90 16.29 5.57 -2.98
N LYS A 91 16.64 5.34 -1.72
CA LYS A 91 17.07 4.03 -1.22
C LYS A 91 15.97 3.31 -0.44
N ASN A 92 15.13 4.04 0.26
CA ASN A 92 14.10 3.45 1.10
C ASN A 92 12.92 4.40 1.28
N PRO A 93 11.67 3.97 1.00
CA PRO A 93 10.51 4.82 1.28
C PRO A 93 10.22 4.87 2.77
N ALA A 94 9.50 5.91 3.20
CA ALA A 94 9.03 6.04 4.58
C ALA A 94 8.01 4.95 4.93
N TRP A 95 7.18 4.55 3.96
CA TRP A 95 6.27 3.41 4.04
C TRP A 95 5.89 2.98 2.63
N VAL A 96 5.21 1.84 2.51
CA VAL A 96 4.72 1.33 1.23
C VAL A 96 3.20 1.31 1.25
N HIS A 97 2.59 1.95 0.27
CA HIS A 97 1.15 1.85 0.01
C HIS A 97 0.93 0.82 -1.08
N VAL A 98 0.02 -0.13 -0.87
CA VAL A 98 -0.33 -1.11 -1.89
C VAL A 98 -1.84 -1.35 -1.88
N SER A 99 -2.41 -1.51 -3.07
CA SER A 99 -3.83 -1.75 -3.24
C SER A 99 -4.09 -2.94 -4.16
N TYR A 100 -5.29 -3.50 -4.03
CA TYR A 100 -5.75 -4.64 -4.81
C TYR A 100 -7.23 -4.48 -5.11
N GLN A 101 -7.61 -4.60 -6.37
CA GLN A 101 -9.03 -4.55 -6.77
C GLN A 101 -9.54 -5.95 -7.10
N SER A 102 -9.05 -6.53 -8.18
CA SER A 102 -9.32 -7.89 -8.63
C SER A 102 -8.29 -8.23 -9.68
N VAL A 103 -8.19 -9.51 -10.04
CA VAL A 103 -7.24 -9.96 -11.07
C VAL A 103 -7.45 -9.18 -12.37
N GLU A 104 -8.71 -8.95 -12.76
CA GLU A 104 -9.03 -8.25 -14.02
C GLU A 104 -8.86 -6.74 -13.94
N LYS A 105 -9.07 -6.14 -12.77
CA LYS A 105 -9.08 -4.67 -12.61
C LYS A 105 -7.76 -4.09 -12.12
N ASN A 106 -6.84 -4.92 -11.64
CA ASN A 106 -5.54 -4.46 -11.16
C ASN A 106 -4.73 -3.85 -12.30
N ARG A 107 -4.23 -2.65 -12.07
CA ARG A 107 -3.46 -1.89 -13.07
C ARG A 107 -1.97 -2.12 -13.02
N ASN A 108 -1.45 -2.72 -11.93
CA ASN A 108 -0.03 -2.92 -11.69
C ASN A 108 0.78 -1.62 -11.81
N ARG A 109 0.23 -0.51 -11.32
CA ARG A 109 0.84 0.81 -11.38
C ARG A 109 1.83 0.99 -10.23
N LYS A 110 3.03 1.45 -10.58
CA LYS A 110 4.10 1.75 -9.62
C LYS A 110 4.27 3.25 -9.58
N LEU A 111 4.18 3.84 -8.41
CA LEU A 111 4.24 5.28 -8.22
C LEU A 111 5.26 5.66 -7.16
N LEU A 112 5.82 6.85 -7.30
CA LEU A 112 6.66 7.50 -6.31
C LEU A 112 5.92 8.74 -5.82
N ALA A 113 5.73 8.87 -4.51
CA ALA A 113 5.14 10.04 -3.89
C ALA A 113 6.23 10.92 -3.29
N GLU A 114 6.26 12.18 -3.68
CA GLU A 114 7.22 13.18 -3.21
C GLU A 114 6.50 14.45 -2.78
N LYS A 115 7.17 15.26 -1.94
CA LYS A 115 6.72 16.62 -1.65
C LYS A 115 7.41 17.59 -2.58
N GLU A 116 6.61 18.39 -3.29
CA GLU A 116 7.10 19.50 -4.11
C GLU A 116 6.27 20.75 -3.76
N PHE A 117 6.93 21.81 -3.35
CA PHE A 117 6.27 23.08 -2.99
C PHE A 117 5.14 22.89 -1.97
N GLY A 118 5.34 21.98 -0.98
CA GLY A 118 4.36 21.70 0.06
C GLY A 118 3.21 20.79 -0.36
N LYS A 119 3.21 20.30 -1.60
CA LYS A 119 2.16 19.42 -2.12
C LYS A 119 2.72 18.04 -2.43
N THR A 120 1.89 17.01 -2.27
CA THR A 120 2.26 15.66 -2.66
C THR A 120 2.10 15.50 -4.17
N VAL A 121 3.17 15.05 -4.82
CA VAL A 121 3.20 14.77 -6.26
C VAL A 121 3.48 13.30 -6.46
N TYR A 122 2.74 12.68 -7.38
CA TYR A 122 2.90 11.25 -7.72
C TYR A 122 3.53 11.12 -9.10
N LYS A 123 4.62 10.37 -9.18
CA LYS A 123 5.35 10.12 -10.43
C LYS A 123 5.32 8.64 -10.74
N ILE A 124 5.15 8.29 -12.02
CA ILE A 124 5.13 6.89 -12.46
C ILE A 124 6.56 6.35 -12.45
N ILE A 125 6.74 5.19 -11.83
CA ILE A 125 7.99 4.44 -11.85
C ILE A 125 7.91 3.43 -13.01
N LYS A 126 8.90 3.44 -13.85
CA LYS A 126 8.97 2.51 -14.98
C LYS A 126 9.79 1.26 -14.66
#